data_190a824e8f447743e8ddec32876318e2
#
_entry.id   190a824e8f447743e8ddec32876318e2
#
_cell.length_a   1.000
_cell.length_b   1.000
_cell.length_c   1.000
_cell.angle_alpha   90.00
_cell.angle_beta   90.00
_cell.angle_gamma   90.00
#
_symmetry.space_group_name_H-M   'P 1'
#
loop_
_entity.id
_entity.type
_entity.pdbx_description
1 polymer ?
#
loop_
_entity_poly.entity_id
_entity_poly.type
_entity_poly.pdbx_seq_one_letter_code
_entity_poly.pdbx_strand_id
1 'polypeptide(L)'
;MDIPKDQINPAEEKKKALLLGLGLDNDDGEKRVTKGKNFLLAGGSKPTHEMMQEKAIKFNEELDRRSKRLEDIGPDEFCEIADRINMKEKP
;
A
#
# COMPACT_ATOMS: atom_id res chain seq x y z
N MET A 1 -6.34 19.03 26.31
CA MET A 1 -7.13 17.98 26.94
C MET A 1 -7.11 16.76 26.06
N ASP A 2 -6.82 15.65 26.65
CA ASP A 2 -6.94 14.41 25.91
C ASP A 2 -8.38 14.17 25.54
N ILE A 3 -8.58 13.82 24.29
CA ILE A 3 -9.89 13.38 23.86
C ILE A 3 -10.06 11.97 24.38
N PRO A 4 -11.04 11.73 25.24
CA PRO A 4 -11.30 10.36 25.68
C PRO A 4 -11.57 9.46 24.46
N LYS A 5 -11.19 8.21 24.58
CA LYS A 5 -11.36 7.28 23.47
C LYS A 5 -12.80 7.17 23.02
N ASP A 6 -13.74 7.34 23.93
CA ASP A 6 -15.14 7.30 23.57
C ASP A 6 -15.60 8.52 22.78
N GLN A 7 -14.80 9.58 22.76
CA GLN A 7 -15.06 10.75 21.94
C GLN A 7 -14.31 10.72 20.62
N ILE A 8 -13.35 9.82 20.47
CA ILE A 8 -12.71 9.61 19.20
C ILE A 8 -13.65 8.79 18.34
N ASN A 9 -13.88 9.27 17.13
CA ASN A 9 -14.76 8.56 16.21
C ASN A 9 -14.13 7.21 15.87
N PRO A 10 -14.72 6.08 16.29
CA PRO A 10 -14.14 4.77 15.99
C PRO A 10 -14.00 4.51 14.49
N ALA A 11 -14.87 5.11 13.68
CA ALA A 11 -14.79 4.95 12.24
C ALA A 11 -13.54 5.61 11.69
N GLU A 12 -13.12 6.74 12.28
CA GLU A 12 -11.89 7.39 11.86
C GLU A 12 -10.66 6.60 12.25
N GLU A 13 -10.64 6.03 13.43
CA GLU A 13 -9.56 5.16 13.85
C GLU A 13 -9.44 3.96 12.94
N LYS A 14 -10.57 3.39 12.55
CA LYS A 14 -10.60 2.20 11.71
C LYS A 14 -10.35 2.50 10.24
N LYS A 15 -10.30 3.76 9.87
CA LYS A 15 -10.07 4.13 8.48
C LYS A 15 -8.61 4.12 8.08
N LYS A 16 -7.72 3.79 8.99
CA LYS A 16 -6.32 3.64 8.61
C LYS A 16 -6.15 2.36 7.83
N ALA A 17 -5.58 2.47 6.66
CA ALA A 17 -5.38 1.35 5.77
C ALA A 17 -3.90 1.17 5.49
N LEU A 18 -3.52 -0.06 5.19
CA LEU A 18 -2.14 -0.42 4.91
C LEU A 18 -2.10 -1.35 3.71
N LEU A 19 -1.28 -0.97 2.73
CA LEU A 19 -0.96 -1.88 1.63
C LEU A 19 0.11 -2.85 2.12
N LEU A 20 -0.16 -4.13 1.99
CA LEU A 20 0.78 -5.15 2.43
C LEU A 20 1.26 -5.94 1.21
N GLY A 21 2.58 -5.93 1.00
CA GLY A 21 3.18 -6.72 -0.05
C GLY A 21 4.09 -7.78 0.54
N LEU A 22 3.89 -9.02 0.12
CA LEU A 22 4.70 -10.14 0.58
C LEU A 22 5.33 -10.83 -0.63
N GLY A 23 6.65 -10.91 -0.62
CA GLY A 23 7.38 -11.68 -1.63
C GLY A 23 7.78 -13.02 -1.07
N LEU A 24 7.51 -14.07 -1.83
CA LEU A 24 7.75 -15.43 -1.39
C LEU A 24 8.90 -16.10 -2.14
N ASP A 25 9.56 -15.39 -3.03
CA ASP A 25 10.61 -15.93 -3.89
C ASP A 25 12.01 -15.51 -3.45
N ASN A 26 12.22 -15.38 -2.15
CA ASN A 26 13.54 -15.04 -1.62
C ASN A 26 14.52 -16.14 -1.99
N ASP A 27 15.59 -15.76 -2.68
CA ASP A 27 16.55 -16.71 -3.21
C ASP A 27 17.98 -16.51 -2.67
N ASP A 28 18.20 -15.47 -1.87
CA ASP A 28 19.53 -15.16 -1.37
C ASP A 28 19.60 -15.07 0.15
N GLY A 29 18.50 -15.35 0.85
CA GLY A 29 18.47 -15.31 2.31
C GLY A 29 18.49 -13.91 2.90
N GLU A 30 18.51 -12.89 2.09
CA GLU A 30 18.49 -11.52 2.59
C GLU A 30 17.11 -11.15 3.06
N LYS A 31 17.05 -10.41 4.16
CA LYS A 31 15.78 -9.88 4.65
C LYS A 31 15.53 -8.52 4.03
N ARG A 32 14.42 -8.41 3.35
CA ARG A 32 14.04 -7.15 2.72
C ARG A 32 12.73 -6.67 3.32
N VAL A 33 12.75 -5.47 3.87
CA VAL A 33 11.56 -4.84 4.43
C VAL A 33 11.59 -3.37 4.05
N THR A 34 10.47 -2.89 3.49
CA THR A 34 10.33 -1.48 3.18
C THR A 34 9.01 -1.00 3.78
N LYS A 35 9.08 0.07 4.54
CA LYS A 35 7.92 0.64 5.21
C LYS A 35 7.70 2.06 4.72
N GLY A 36 6.49 2.34 4.30
CA GLY A 36 6.10 3.69 3.90
C GLY A 36 4.94 4.21 4.74
N LYS A 37 4.39 5.34 4.33
CA LYS A 37 3.33 5.99 5.08
C LYS A 37 2.06 5.13 5.16
N ASN A 38 1.81 4.32 4.15
CA ASN A 38 0.61 3.50 4.08
C ASN A 38 0.89 2.13 3.49
N PHE A 39 2.15 1.68 3.52
CA PHE A 39 2.46 0.35 3.00
C PHE A 39 3.59 -0.29 3.79
N LEU A 40 3.60 -1.60 3.75
CA LEU A 40 4.66 -2.42 4.31
C LEU A 40 4.95 -3.54 3.31
N LEU A 41 6.19 -3.61 2.89
CA LEU A 41 6.64 -4.61 1.92
C LEU A 41 7.68 -5.49 2.59
N ALA A 42 7.52 -6.79 2.45
CA ALA A 42 8.44 -7.71 3.11
C ALA A 42 8.76 -8.88 2.19
N GLY A 43 10.01 -9.29 2.22
CA GLY A 43 10.45 -10.51 1.54
C GLY A 43 10.68 -10.35 0.05
N GLY A 44 10.74 -11.48 -0.61
CA GLY A 44 10.96 -11.56 -2.03
C GLY A 44 12.42 -11.50 -2.43
N SER A 45 12.72 -11.91 -3.65
CA SER A 45 14.01 -11.68 -4.27
C SER A 45 14.21 -10.18 -4.48
N LYS A 46 15.44 -9.78 -4.80
CA LYS A 46 15.72 -8.37 -5.04
C LYS A 46 14.82 -7.78 -6.13
N PRO A 47 14.68 -8.43 -7.32
CA PRO A 47 13.79 -7.88 -8.33
C PRO A 47 12.33 -7.82 -7.89
N THR A 48 11.86 -8.83 -7.17
CA THR A 48 10.48 -8.84 -6.69
C THR A 48 10.23 -7.75 -5.70
N HIS A 49 11.16 -7.53 -4.76
CA HIS A 49 11.00 -6.49 -3.77
C HIS A 49 11.00 -5.10 -4.43
N GLU A 50 11.89 -4.89 -5.40
CA GLU A 50 11.94 -3.62 -6.12
C GLU A 50 10.65 -3.38 -6.91
N MET A 51 10.09 -4.45 -7.51
CA MET A 51 8.82 -4.34 -8.19
C MET A 51 7.69 -3.94 -7.25
N MET A 52 7.67 -4.53 -6.05
CA MET A 52 6.66 -4.17 -5.06
C MET A 52 6.81 -2.71 -4.63
N GLN A 53 8.04 -2.25 -4.45
CA GLN A 53 8.28 -0.84 -4.12
C GLN A 53 7.74 0.08 -5.23
N GLU A 54 8.02 -0.25 -6.45
CA GLU A 54 7.55 0.54 -7.59
C GLU A 54 6.03 0.59 -7.65
N LYS A 55 5.38 -0.55 -7.44
CA LYS A 55 3.93 -0.60 -7.47
C LYS A 55 3.31 0.19 -6.32
N ALA A 56 3.91 0.14 -5.14
CA ALA A 56 3.42 0.93 -4.01
C ALA A 56 3.54 2.43 -4.31
N ILE A 57 4.64 2.84 -4.92
CA ILE A 57 4.83 4.24 -5.30
C ILE A 57 3.80 4.66 -6.33
N LYS A 58 3.60 3.84 -7.36
CA LYS A 58 2.62 4.15 -8.41
C LYS A 58 1.21 4.20 -7.87
N PHE A 59 0.89 3.30 -6.93
CA PHE A 59 -0.42 3.31 -6.29
C PHE A 59 -0.65 4.63 -5.56
N ASN A 60 0.34 5.08 -4.81
CA ASN A 60 0.25 6.34 -4.08
C ASN A 60 0.18 7.54 -5.01
N GLU A 61 0.89 7.50 -6.14
CA GLU A 61 0.79 8.56 -7.14
C GLU A 61 -0.63 8.67 -7.67
N GLU A 62 -1.27 7.54 -7.90
CA GLU A 62 -2.65 7.55 -8.38
C GLU A 62 -3.61 8.06 -7.31
N LEU A 63 -3.38 7.69 -6.05
CA LEU A 63 -4.17 8.22 -4.94
C LEU A 63 -4.04 9.74 -4.87
N ASP A 64 -2.81 10.25 -4.98
CA ASP A 64 -2.56 11.68 -4.93
C ASP A 64 -3.27 12.39 -6.09
N ARG A 65 -3.24 11.79 -7.27
CA ARG A 65 -3.92 12.36 -8.43
C ARG A 65 -5.43 12.44 -8.20
N ARG A 66 -5.99 11.51 -7.45
CA ARG A 66 -7.41 11.49 -7.12
C ARG A 66 -7.73 12.28 -5.87
N SER A 67 -6.71 12.86 -5.20
CA SER A 67 -6.84 13.57 -3.94
C SER A 67 -7.51 12.71 -2.87
N LYS A 68 -7.11 11.45 -2.81
CA LYS A 68 -7.66 10.48 -1.87
C LYS A 68 -6.56 9.79 -1.10
N ARG A 69 -6.92 9.31 0.08
CA ARG A 69 -6.04 8.46 0.87
C ARG A 69 -6.45 7.01 0.67
N LEU A 70 -5.55 6.09 1.01
CA LEU A 70 -5.87 4.68 0.88
C LEU A 70 -7.13 4.30 1.66
N GLU A 71 -7.29 4.87 2.84
CA GLU A 71 -8.46 4.60 3.68
C GLU A 71 -9.75 5.20 3.14
N ASP A 72 -9.66 6.06 2.14
CA ASP A 72 -10.84 6.72 1.57
C ASP A 72 -11.42 5.96 0.37
N ILE A 73 -10.72 4.93 -0.13
CA ILE A 73 -11.19 4.20 -1.30
C ILE A 73 -11.79 2.87 -0.89
N GLY A 74 -12.81 2.45 -1.63
CA GLY A 74 -13.41 1.16 -1.43
C GLY A 74 -12.74 0.08 -2.25
N PRO A 75 -13.24 -1.18 -2.12
CA PRO A 75 -12.64 -2.30 -2.87
C PRO A 75 -12.69 -2.12 -4.38
N ASP A 76 -13.75 -1.54 -4.90
CA ASP A 76 -13.88 -1.35 -6.35
C ASP A 76 -12.83 -0.37 -6.85
N GLU A 77 -12.63 0.72 -6.15
CA GLU A 77 -11.64 1.71 -6.55
C GLU A 77 -10.22 1.17 -6.36
N PHE A 78 -10.01 0.39 -5.31
CA PHE A 78 -8.73 -0.27 -5.11
C PHE A 78 -8.40 -1.16 -6.31
N CYS A 79 -9.35 -1.98 -6.76
CA CYS A 79 -9.12 -2.85 -7.90
C CYS A 79 -8.90 -2.04 -9.19
N GLU A 80 -9.60 -0.94 -9.34
CA GLU A 80 -9.42 -0.08 -10.50
C GLU A 80 -8.01 0.49 -10.54
N ILE A 81 -7.53 0.97 -9.42
CA ILE A 81 -6.18 1.53 -9.35
C ILE A 81 -5.14 0.43 -9.60
N ALA A 82 -5.34 -0.72 -8.98
CA ALA A 82 -4.41 -1.85 -9.16
C ALA A 82 -4.32 -2.27 -10.62
N ASP A 83 -5.46 -2.36 -11.30
CA ASP A 83 -5.48 -2.68 -12.71
C ASP A 83 -4.76 -1.64 -13.54
N ARG A 84 -4.98 -0.38 -13.21
CA ARG A 84 -4.39 0.72 -13.95
C ARG A 84 -2.88 0.73 -13.86
N ILE A 85 -2.31 0.51 -12.67
CA ILE A 85 -0.87 0.49 -12.54
C ILE A 85 -0.25 -0.77 -13.14
N ASN A 86 -0.96 -1.89 -13.10
CA ASN A 86 -0.50 -3.11 -13.76
C ASN A 86 -0.48 -2.96 -15.26
N MET A 87 -1.51 -2.34 -15.81
CA MET A 87 -1.58 -2.12 -17.27
C MET A 87 -0.44 -1.25 -17.77
N LYS A 88 0.04 -0.34 -16.95
CA LYS A 88 1.17 0.51 -17.34
C LYS A 88 2.48 -0.25 -17.45
N GLU A 89 2.58 -1.39 -16.80
CA GLU A 89 3.80 -2.18 -16.79
C GLU A 89 3.82 -3.27 -17.84
N LYS A 90 2.69 -3.52 -18.45
CA LYS A 90 2.62 -4.52 -19.51
C LYS A 90 3.15 -3.92 -20.81
N PRO A 91 4.01 -4.65 -21.50
CA PRO A 91 4.51 -4.19 -22.78
C PRO A 91 3.39 -4.07 -23.82
#